data_944686a9066ba7977ccdb44b9a57deaf
#
_entry.id   944686a9066ba7977ccdb44b9a57deaf
#
_cell.length_a   1.000
_cell.length_b   1.000
_cell.length_c   1.000
_cell.angle_alpha   90.00
_cell.angle_beta   90.00
_cell.angle_gamma   90.00
#
_symmetry.space_group_name_H-M   'P 1'
#
loop_
_entity.id
_entity.type
_entity.pdbx_description
1 polymer ?
#
loop_
_entity_poly.entity_id
_entity_poly.type
_entity_poly.pdbx_seq_one_letter_code
_entity_poly.pdbx_strand_id
1 'polypeptide(L)'
;MAANMLHLLLSSNNDWVVPASHDERRYLMLDVSPQYQRDFAYFAALDAQMEQGGLAAMLHDLATMNLANFRPREVPDTPELADQKLLSLDTPHRWWMTVLARGFVWKSRYGHNEFLAWDEFVTTELLTRSYAQWCQENRVTYPAHRTALGRMLAAIYPGARPRPPHTVYEADSVNPQDPQPVVKLPHQTGYKFGSLDNARTLFSDKLGLTSSEWDSPLEDTAP
;
A
#
# COMPACT_ATOMS: atom_id res chain seq x y z
N MET A 1 -34.76 2.17 -18.62
CA MET A 1 -33.75 2.10 -17.56
C MET A 1 -33.98 3.29 -16.65
N ALA A 2 -34.15 3.10 -15.35
CA ALA A 2 -34.21 4.22 -14.41
C ALA A 2 -32.77 4.76 -14.21
N ALA A 3 -32.63 6.11 -14.24
CA ALA A 3 -31.35 6.74 -13.90
C ALA A 3 -31.05 6.52 -12.42
N ASN A 4 -29.82 6.08 -12.10
CA ASN A 4 -29.39 6.00 -10.72
C ASN A 4 -29.07 7.41 -10.22
N MET A 5 -29.86 7.91 -9.27
CA MET A 5 -29.75 9.24 -8.65
C MET A 5 -29.29 9.15 -7.19
N LEU A 6 -28.72 8.02 -6.79
CA LEU A 6 -28.27 7.81 -5.42
C LEU A 6 -26.98 8.59 -5.13
N HIS A 7 -27.04 9.42 -4.09
CA HIS A 7 -25.89 10.09 -3.51
C HIS A 7 -25.70 9.55 -2.08
N LEU A 8 -24.44 9.19 -1.73
CA LEU A 8 -24.11 8.65 -0.43
C LEU A 8 -23.11 9.57 0.27
N LEU A 9 -23.40 9.90 1.51
CA LEU A 9 -22.48 10.54 2.43
C LEU A 9 -22.29 9.58 3.61
N LEU A 10 -21.05 9.21 3.88
CA LEU A 10 -20.67 8.34 5.00
C LEU A 10 -19.80 9.12 5.97
N SER A 11 -20.04 8.93 7.26
CA SER A 11 -19.17 9.47 8.31
C SER A 11 -18.80 8.33 9.26
N SER A 12 -17.55 8.25 9.66
CA SER A 12 -17.02 7.19 10.52
C SER A 12 -15.86 7.71 11.35
N ASN A 13 -15.67 7.15 12.52
CA ASN A 13 -14.50 7.37 13.36
C ASN A 13 -13.47 6.21 13.22
N ASN A 14 -13.70 5.29 12.30
CA ASN A 14 -12.78 4.19 12.03
C ASN A 14 -11.76 4.60 10.96
N ASP A 15 -10.54 4.16 11.12
CA ASP A 15 -9.46 4.41 10.14
C ASP A 15 -9.77 3.77 8.80
N TRP A 16 -10.36 2.57 8.78
CA TRP A 16 -10.83 1.92 7.56
C TRP A 16 -12.35 2.10 7.41
N VAL A 17 -12.76 2.80 6.37
CA VAL A 17 -14.17 3.17 6.13
C VAL A 17 -14.74 2.45 4.92
N VAL A 18 -13.99 2.38 3.83
CA VAL A 18 -14.42 1.75 2.58
C VAL A 18 -13.33 0.88 1.99
N PRO A 19 -13.68 -0.26 1.37
CA PRO A 19 -12.72 -1.03 0.60
C PRO A 19 -12.34 -0.23 -0.66
N ALA A 20 -11.12 0.29 -0.70
CA ALA A 20 -10.60 1.05 -1.81
C ALA A 20 -9.61 0.20 -2.61
N SER A 21 -9.91 -0.10 -3.89
CA SER A 21 -8.95 -0.70 -4.80
C SER A 21 -7.89 0.33 -5.24
N HIS A 22 -6.77 -0.13 -5.78
CA HIS A 22 -5.71 0.77 -6.26
C HIS A 22 -6.19 1.76 -7.34
N ASP A 23 -7.20 1.39 -8.14
CA ASP A 23 -7.82 2.19 -9.18
C ASP A 23 -9.12 2.88 -8.73
N GLU A 24 -9.34 2.97 -7.38
CA GLU A 24 -10.53 3.60 -6.83
C GLU A 24 -10.58 5.10 -7.18
N ARG A 25 -11.71 5.52 -7.73
CA ARG A 25 -11.99 6.88 -8.20
C ARG A 25 -13.43 7.34 -7.97
N ARG A 26 -14.16 6.64 -7.12
CA ARG A 26 -15.58 6.90 -6.85
C ARG A 26 -15.83 7.58 -5.53
N TYR A 27 -14.87 7.45 -4.62
CA TYR A 27 -14.97 8.01 -3.28
C TYR A 27 -14.14 9.28 -3.16
N LEU A 28 -14.78 10.37 -2.75
CA LEU A 28 -14.09 11.52 -2.20
C LEU A 28 -13.94 11.27 -0.70
N MET A 29 -12.70 11.08 -0.25
CA MET A 29 -12.37 10.90 1.16
C MET A 29 -11.87 12.21 1.73
N LEU A 30 -12.38 12.57 2.90
CA LEU A 30 -11.99 13.80 3.60
C LEU A 30 -11.79 13.48 5.07
N ASP A 31 -10.75 14.01 5.66
CA ASP A 31 -10.54 14.02 7.11
C ASP A 31 -11.18 15.25 7.74
N VAL A 32 -11.74 15.07 8.93
CA VAL A 32 -12.35 16.15 9.70
C VAL A 32 -11.37 16.60 10.75
N SER A 33 -10.89 17.85 10.62
CA SER A 33 -9.96 18.43 11.58
C SER A 33 -10.49 18.36 13.01
N PRO A 34 -9.66 17.91 13.98
CA PRO A 34 -10.02 17.87 15.39
C PRO A 34 -10.01 19.26 16.05
N GLN A 35 -9.79 20.34 15.32
CA GLN A 35 -9.62 21.70 15.84
C GLN A 35 -10.75 22.13 16.80
N TYR A 36 -11.98 21.74 16.50
CA TYR A 36 -13.14 22.09 17.31
C TYR A 36 -13.64 20.90 18.16
N GLN A 37 -12.83 19.86 18.32
CA GLN A 37 -13.21 18.71 19.13
C GLN A 37 -13.50 19.14 20.58
N ARG A 38 -14.72 18.84 21.09
CA ARG A 38 -15.19 19.23 22.41
C ARG A 38 -15.34 20.73 22.64
N ASP A 39 -15.35 21.55 21.61
CA ASP A 39 -15.68 22.97 21.73
C ASP A 39 -17.19 23.16 21.70
N PHE A 40 -17.80 23.01 22.88
CA PHE A 40 -19.25 23.14 23.04
C PHE A 40 -19.76 24.55 22.74
N ALA A 41 -18.93 25.59 22.94
CA ALA A 41 -19.33 26.97 22.67
C ALA A 41 -19.41 27.20 21.15
N TYR A 42 -18.47 26.67 20.39
CA TYR A 42 -18.50 26.71 18.94
C TYR A 42 -19.76 26.02 18.37
N PHE A 43 -20.06 24.82 18.83
CA PHE A 43 -21.23 24.08 18.35
C PHE A 43 -22.56 24.74 18.76
N ALA A 44 -22.66 25.28 19.97
CA ALA A 44 -23.85 26.02 20.39
C ALA A 44 -24.05 27.29 19.53
N ALA A 45 -23.00 28.00 19.17
CA ALA A 45 -23.08 29.15 18.27
C ALA A 45 -23.52 28.75 16.86
N LEU A 46 -23.03 27.61 16.36
CA LEU A 46 -23.42 27.06 15.07
C LEU A 46 -24.92 26.69 15.07
N ASP A 47 -25.39 25.99 16.08
CA ASP A 47 -26.81 25.61 16.24
C ASP A 47 -27.72 26.85 16.26
N ALA A 48 -27.34 27.88 17.03
CA ALA A 48 -28.08 29.13 17.09
C ALA A 48 -28.11 29.83 15.71
N GLN A 49 -27.01 29.82 14.96
CA GLN A 49 -26.98 30.37 13.60
C GLN A 49 -27.90 29.59 12.66
N MET A 50 -27.91 28.26 12.76
CA MET A 50 -28.80 27.43 11.93
C MET A 50 -30.28 27.73 12.20
N GLU A 51 -30.68 27.91 13.45
CA GLU A 51 -32.04 28.27 13.86
C GLU A 51 -32.43 29.68 13.41
N GLN A 52 -31.49 30.63 13.39
CA GLN A 52 -31.72 32.04 13.05
C GLN A 52 -31.64 32.32 11.54
N GLY A 53 -31.94 31.36 10.72
CA GLY A 53 -32.00 31.51 9.25
C GLY A 53 -30.79 30.99 8.49
N GLY A 54 -29.81 30.41 9.18
CA GLY A 54 -28.62 29.81 8.54
C GLY A 54 -28.95 28.72 7.55
N LEU A 55 -29.97 27.91 7.82
CA LEU A 55 -30.46 26.88 6.88
C LEU A 55 -30.97 27.48 5.57
N ALA A 56 -31.74 28.58 5.63
CA ALA A 56 -32.26 29.27 4.46
C ALA A 56 -31.14 29.93 3.65
N ALA A 57 -30.17 30.52 4.33
CA ALA A 57 -28.96 31.11 3.67
C ALA A 57 -28.13 30.02 2.99
N MET A 58 -27.87 28.90 3.65
CA MET A 58 -27.13 27.77 3.06
C MET A 58 -27.86 27.20 1.83
N LEU A 59 -29.21 27.04 1.91
CA LEU A 59 -29.99 26.59 0.77
C LEU A 59 -29.91 27.56 -0.41
N HIS A 60 -29.95 28.88 -0.14
CA HIS A 60 -29.79 29.89 -1.16
C HIS A 60 -28.44 29.80 -1.86
N ASP A 61 -27.35 29.69 -1.09
CA ASP A 61 -25.99 29.60 -1.61
C ASP A 61 -25.80 28.32 -2.45
N LEU A 62 -26.29 27.19 -1.99
CA LEU A 62 -26.27 25.92 -2.74
C LEU A 62 -27.10 25.98 -4.03
N ALA A 63 -28.29 26.60 -3.99
CA ALA A 63 -29.18 26.73 -5.16
C ALA A 63 -28.66 27.70 -6.21
N THR A 64 -27.85 28.69 -5.82
CA THR A 64 -27.25 29.69 -6.70
C THR A 64 -25.82 29.39 -7.11
N MET A 65 -25.24 28.31 -6.58
CA MET A 65 -23.86 27.90 -6.86
C MET A 65 -23.65 27.62 -8.35
N ASN A 66 -22.62 28.22 -8.92
CA ASN A 66 -22.27 27.99 -10.31
C ASN A 66 -21.58 26.63 -10.51
N LEU A 67 -22.29 25.68 -11.10
CA LEU A 67 -21.81 24.33 -11.39
C LEU A 67 -21.31 24.14 -12.84
N ALA A 68 -21.16 25.22 -13.64
CA ALA A 68 -20.80 25.10 -15.06
C ALA A 68 -19.49 24.31 -15.29
N ASN A 69 -18.54 24.40 -14.39
CA ASN A 69 -17.25 23.71 -14.45
C ASN A 69 -17.17 22.48 -13.54
N PHE A 70 -18.24 22.15 -12.82
CA PHE A 70 -18.24 21.01 -11.94
C PHE A 70 -18.34 19.70 -12.74
N ARG A 71 -17.42 18.79 -12.49
CA ARG A 71 -17.33 17.48 -13.12
C ARG A 71 -17.52 16.39 -12.07
N PRO A 72 -18.73 15.84 -11.87
CA PRO A 72 -18.99 14.85 -10.80
C PRO A 72 -18.17 13.55 -10.90
N ARG A 73 -17.56 13.28 -12.06
CA ARG A 73 -16.74 12.09 -12.31
C ARG A 73 -15.25 12.32 -12.11
N GLU A 74 -14.86 13.56 -11.93
CA GLU A 74 -13.47 13.95 -11.66
C GLU A 74 -13.29 14.10 -10.14
N VAL A 75 -13.17 12.96 -9.47
CA VAL A 75 -12.92 12.94 -8.02
C VAL A 75 -11.46 13.31 -7.79
N PRO A 76 -11.17 14.33 -6.96
CA PRO A 76 -9.79 14.66 -6.62
C PRO A 76 -9.10 13.51 -5.86
N ASP A 77 -7.82 13.30 -6.14
CA ASP A 77 -6.99 12.45 -5.30
C ASP A 77 -6.73 13.17 -3.97
N THR A 78 -7.02 12.49 -2.87
CA THR A 78 -6.82 13.00 -1.52
C THR A 78 -5.88 12.07 -0.74
N PRO A 79 -5.09 12.60 0.22
CA PRO A 79 -4.25 11.78 1.09
C PRO A 79 -5.07 10.67 1.79
N GLU A 80 -6.27 11.00 2.23
CA GLU A 80 -7.17 10.07 2.93
C GLU A 80 -7.61 8.92 2.03
N LEU A 81 -7.77 9.16 0.72
CA LEU A 81 -8.04 8.07 -0.23
C LEU A 81 -6.82 7.16 -0.40
N ALA A 82 -5.61 7.72 -0.39
CA ALA A 82 -4.38 6.93 -0.42
C ALA A 82 -4.28 6.03 0.82
N ASP A 83 -4.56 6.55 2.00
CA ASP A 83 -4.60 5.79 3.26
C ASP A 83 -5.62 4.64 3.19
N GLN A 84 -6.83 4.88 2.66
CA GLN A 84 -7.83 3.81 2.47
C GLN A 84 -7.36 2.73 1.50
N LYS A 85 -6.64 3.11 0.43
CA LYS A 85 -6.03 2.14 -0.50
C LYS A 85 -4.98 1.29 0.22
N LEU A 86 -4.13 1.89 1.06
CA LEU A 86 -3.13 1.16 1.87
C LEU A 86 -3.77 0.18 2.85
N LEU A 87 -4.78 0.64 3.59
CA LEU A 87 -5.52 -0.19 4.55
C LEU A 87 -6.29 -1.34 3.87
N SER A 88 -6.65 -1.17 2.59
CA SER A 88 -7.36 -2.17 1.78
C SER A 88 -6.43 -3.14 1.04
N LEU A 89 -5.11 -3.01 1.16
CA LEU A 89 -4.16 -3.91 0.52
C LEU A 89 -4.33 -5.35 1.02
N ASP A 90 -4.29 -6.29 0.10
CA ASP A 90 -4.23 -7.70 0.45
C ASP A 90 -2.87 -8.09 1.05
N THR A 91 -2.79 -9.26 1.66
CA THR A 91 -1.60 -9.70 2.40
C THR A 91 -0.33 -9.78 1.55
N PRO A 92 -0.34 -10.20 0.25
CA PRO A 92 0.82 -10.13 -0.60
C PRO A 92 1.35 -8.72 -0.84
N HIS A 93 0.48 -7.74 -1.08
CA HIS A 93 0.89 -6.35 -1.29
C HIS A 93 1.43 -5.72 -0.01
N ARG A 94 0.79 -5.96 1.15
CA ARG A 94 1.26 -5.49 2.46
C ARG A 94 2.64 -6.04 2.80
N TRP A 95 2.85 -7.35 2.61
CA TRP A 95 4.15 -7.97 2.78
C TRP A 95 5.20 -7.33 1.87
N TRP A 96 4.88 -7.18 0.58
CA TRP A 96 5.83 -6.63 -0.38
C TRP A 96 6.17 -5.17 -0.07
N MET A 97 5.19 -4.39 0.35
CA MET A 97 5.41 -3.03 0.85
C MET A 97 6.39 -3.02 2.04
N THR A 98 6.24 -3.94 2.98
CA THR A 98 7.18 -4.09 4.11
C THR A 98 8.60 -4.42 3.64
N VAL A 99 8.74 -5.29 2.63
CA VAL A 99 10.05 -5.62 2.01
C VAL A 99 10.68 -4.38 1.37
N LEU A 100 9.91 -3.62 0.59
CA LEU A 100 10.39 -2.41 -0.07
C LEU A 100 10.73 -1.29 0.93
N ALA A 101 9.94 -1.10 1.97
CA ALA A 101 10.21 -0.13 3.02
C ALA A 101 11.52 -0.43 3.75
N ARG A 102 11.73 -1.68 4.12
CA ARG A 102 12.95 -2.14 4.82
C ARG A 102 14.18 -2.23 3.90
N GLY A 103 13.98 -2.32 2.58
CA GLY A 103 15.06 -2.43 1.60
C GLY A 103 15.76 -3.78 1.58
N PHE A 104 15.15 -4.84 2.11
CA PHE A 104 15.71 -6.19 2.09
C PHE A 104 14.61 -7.26 2.15
N VAL A 105 14.93 -8.43 1.58
CA VAL A 105 14.15 -9.66 1.73
C VAL A 105 14.84 -10.51 2.79
N TRP A 106 14.18 -10.75 3.91
CA TRP A 106 14.80 -11.56 4.96
C TRP A 106 14.61 -13.06 4.76
N LYS A 107 15.51 -13.81 5.32
CA LYS A 107 15.49 -15.26 5.35
C LYS A 107 15.71 -15.70 6.81
N SER A 108 14.93 -16.67 7.26
CA SER A 108 15.21 -17.34 8.53
C SER A 108 16.19 -18.48 8.29
N ARG A 109 17.26 -18.54 9.09
CA ARG A 109 18.22 -19.63 9.10
C ARG A 109 18.45 -20.05 10.54
N TYR A 110 18.19 -21.31 10.86
CA TYR A 110 18.41 -21.86 12.21
C TYR A 110 17.78 -21.07 13.36
N GLY A 111 16.60 -20.50 13.14
CA GLY A 111 15.89 -19.70 14.15
C GLY A 111 16.38 -18.26 14.30
N HIS A 112 17.40 -17.85 13.56
CA HIS A 112 17.83 -16.45 13.46
C HIS A 112 17.36 -15.85 12.12
N ASN A 113 16.92 -14.59 12.17
CA ASN A 113 16.59 -13.83 10.96
C ASN A 113 17.89 -13.27 10.38
N GLU A 114 18.26 -13.73 9.20
CA GLU A 114 19.34 -13.12 8.43
C GLU A 114 18.72 -12.11 7.47
N PHE A 115 19.16 -10.86 7.57
CA PHE A 115 18.78 -9.79 6.65
C PHE A 115 19.70 -9.82 5.45
N LEU A 116 19.13 -10.09 4.27
CA LEU A 116 19.84 -9.99 3.02
C LEU A 116 19.63 -8.58 2.47
N ALA A 117 20.71 -7.90 2.12
CA ALA A 117 20.65 -6.63 1.41
C ALA A 117 19.81 -6.79 0.12
N TRP A 118 19.25 -5.68 -0.36
CA TRP A 118 18.51 -5.69 -1.61
C TRP A 118 19.39 -6.24 -2.74
N ASP A 119 18.90 -7.28 -3.40
CA ASP A 119 19.52 -7.86 -4.56
C ASP A 119 18.61 -7.68 -5.77
N GLU A 120 19.18 -7.30 -6.89
CA GLU A 120 18.43 -7.18 -8.15
C GLU A 120 17.76 -8.50 -8.56
N PHE A 121 18.32 -9.63 -8.16
CA PHE A 121 17.78 -10.96 -8.43
C PHE A 121 17.41 -11.68 -7.13
N VAL A 122 16.14 -11.98 -6.97
CA VAL A 122 15.60 -12.69 -5.80
C VAL A 122 14.93 -13.99 -6.25
N THR A 123 15.32 -15.11 -5.62
CA THR A 123 14.74 -16.41 -5.98
C THR A 123 13.28 -16.52 -5.55
N THR A 124 12.47 -17.24 -6.34
CA THR A 124 11.07 -17.49 -6.01
C THR A 124 10.92 -18.22 -4.67
N GLU A 125 11.87 -19.08 -4.34
CA GLU A 125 11.88 -19.80 -3.06
C GLU A 125 12.07 -18.82 -1.89
N LEU A 126 13.04 -17.91 -1.98
CA LEU A 126 13.30 -16.90 -0.96
C LEU A 126 12.09 -15.99 -0.76
N LEU A 127 11.47 -15.52 -1.84
CA LEU A 127 10.25 -14.70 -1.76
C LEU A 127 9.11 -15.45 -1.06
N THR A 128 8.91 -16.73 -1.41
CA THR A 128 7.86 -17.54 -0.81
C THR A 128 8.11 -17.78 0.69
N ARG A 129 9.37 -18.03 1.08
CA ARG A 129 9.74 -18.18 2.48
C ARG A 129 9.58 -16.89 3.27
N SER A 130 10.04 -15.77 2.71
CA SER A 130 9.89 -14.44 3.30
C SER A 130 8.42 -14.11 3.55
N TYR A 131 7.56 -14.33 2.55
CA TYR A 131 6.13 -14.12 2.71
C TYR A 131 5.50 -15.02 3.77
N ALA A 132 5.85 -16.31 3.79
CA ALA A 132 5.33 -17.24 4.79
C ALA A 132 5.73 -16.85 6.22
N GLN A 133 6.98 -16.44 6.40
CA GLN A 133 7.47 -15.95 7.68
C GLN A 133 6.74 -14.67 8.12
N TRP A 134 6.60 -13.70 7.20
CA TRP A 134 5.85 -12.47 7.47
C TRP A 134 4.39 -12.78 7.86
N CYS A 135 3.74 -13.72 7.18
CA CYS A 135 2.39 -14.15 7.54
C CYS A 135 2.31 -14.75 8.95
N GLN A 136 3.32 -15.52 9.38
CA GLN A 136 3.37 -16.06 10.74
C GLN A 136 3.55 -14.95 11.77
N GLU A 137 4.46 -14.03 11.55
CA GLU A 137 4.74 -12.90 12.43
C GLU A 137 3.52 -11.98 12.58
N ASN A 138 2.79 -11.76 11.47
CA ASN A 138 1.58 -10.93 11.44
C ASN A 138 0.27 -11.70 11.67
N ARG A 139 0.34 -12.96 12.13
CA ARG A 139 -0.82 -13.81 12.47
C ARG A 139 -1.88 -13.89 11.38
N VAL A 140 -1.45 -13.91 10.11
CA VAL A 140 -2.36 -13.99 8.96
C VAL A 140 -3.05 -15.36 8.95
N THR A 141 -4.36 -15.38 9.12
CA THR A 141 -5.16 -16.61 9.22
C THR A 141 -5.24 -17.36 7.88
N TYR A 142 -5.32 -16.64 6.78
CA TYR A 142 -5.44 -17.22 5.43
C TYR A 142 -4.38 -16.64 4.49
N PRO A 143 -3.13 -17.15 4.53
CA PRO A 143 -2.09 -16.70 3.62
C PRO A 143 -2.46 -16.97 2.17
N ALA A 144 -2.14 -16.03 1.29
CA ALA A 144 -2.35 -16.21 -0.14
C ALA A 144 -1.43 -17.32 -0.69
N HIS A 145 -1.91 -18.06 -1.66
CA HIS A 145 -1.13 -19.11 -2.28
C HIS A 145 0.02 -18.54 -3.13
N ARG A 146 1.12 -19.29 -3.27
CA ARG A 146 2.30 -18.91 -4.08
C ARG A 146 1.95 -18.36 -5.48
N THR A 147 0.91 -18.89 -6.11
CA THR A 147 0.45 -18.44 -7.44
C THR A 147 -0.11 -17.00 -7.38
N ALA A 148 -0.77 -16.61 -6.29
CA ALA A 148 -1.27 -15.24 -6.11
C ALA A 148 -0.10 -14.27 -5.93
N LEU A 149 0.91 -14.66 -5.17
CA LEU A 149 2.15 -13.90 -5.01
C LEU A 149 2.84 -13.66 -6.37
N GLY A 150 3.00 -14.71 -7.17
CA GLY A 150 3.59 -14.61 -8.50
C GLY A 150 2.79 -13.73 -9.46
N ARG A 151 1.44 -13.77 -9.39
CA ARG A 151 0.57 -12.90 -10.19
C ARG A 151 0.69 -11.43 -9.79
N MET A 152 0.74 -11.16 -8.50
CA MET A 152 0.93 -9.82 -7.96
C MET A 152 2.27 -9.24 -8.44
N LEU A 153 3.37 -9.96 -8.25
CA LEU A 153 4.70 -9.51 -8.69
C LEU A 153 4.77 -9.29 -10.21
N ALA A 154 4.16 -10.17 -11.01
CA ALA A 154 4.13 -10.01 -12.47
C ALA A 154 3.27 -8.82 -12.93
N ALA A 155 2.23 -8.46 -12.16
CA ALA A 155 1.39 -7.30 -12.46
C ALA A 155 2.10 -5.97 -12.14
N ILE A 156 2.94 -5.94 -11.12
CA ILE A 156 3.71 -4.76 -10.70
C ILE A 156 4.99 -4.63 -11.53
N TYR A 157 5.67 -5.75 -11.79
CA TYR A 157 6.97 -5.81 -12.48
C TYR A 157 6.87 -6.63 -13.77
N PRO A 158 6.27 -6.13 -14.84
CA PRO A 158 6.01 -6.93 -16.05
C PRO A 158 7.29 -7.42 -16.74
N GLY A 159 8.43 -6.79 -16.47
CA GLY A 159 9.77 -7.22 -16.93
C GLY A 159 10.46 -8.25 -16.04
N ALA A 160 9.98 -8.43 -14.81
CA ALA A 160 10.56 -9.31 -13.79
C ALA A 160 10.02 -10.75 -13.89
N ARG A 161 9.97 -11.33 -15.08
CA ARG A 161 9.52 -12.73 -15.22
C ARG A 161 10.59 -13.67 -14.69
N PRO A 162 10.18 -14.82 -14.09
CA PRO A 162 11.12 -15.88 -13.76
C PRO A 162 11.92 -16.22 -15.03
N ARG A 163 13.19 -15.94 -15.02
CA ARG A 163 14.06 -16.27 -16.15
C ARG A 163 14.63 -17.68 -15.98
N PRO A 164 14.99 -18.33 -17.08
CA PRO A 164 15.73 -19.59 -17.03
C PRO A 164 17.00 -19.41 -16.20
N PRO A 165 17.59 -20.51 -15.79
CA PRO A 165 18.50 -20.62 -14.67
C PRO A 165 19.64 -19.59 -14.68
N HIS A 166 19.75 -18.86 -13.60
CA HIS A 166 20.87 -17.98 -13.32
C HIS A 166 21.80 -18.67 -12.30
N THR A 167 23.10 -18.65 -12.56
CA THR A 167 24.07 -19.19 -11.59
C THR A 167 24.25 -18.16 -10.50
N VAL A 168 23.77 -18.46 -9.29
CA VAL A 168 24.02 -17.65 -8.11
C VAL A 168 25.34 -18.11 -7.51
N TYR A 169 26.26 -17.19 -7.31
CA TYR A 169 27.52 -17.45 -6.64
C TYR A 169 27.36 -17.12 -5.17
N GLU A 170 27.48 -18.09 -4.28
CA GLU A 170 27.67 -17.85 -2.86
C GLU A 170 29.15 -17.50 -2.66
N ALA A 171 29.44 -16.26 -2.31
CA ALA A 171 30.77 -15.88 -1.85
C ALA A 171 30.94 -16.42 -0.43
N ASP A 172 31.78 -17.42 -0.26
CA ASP A 172 32.20 -17.86 1.07
C ASP A 172 33.09 -16.77 1.68
N SER A 173 32.67 -16.17 2.78
CA SER A 173 33.25 -14.96 3.37
C SER A 173 34.49 -15.22 4.23
N VAL A 174 35.19 -16.34 4.04
CA VAL A 174 36.29 -16.72 4.95
C VAL A 174 37.65 -16.22 4.52
N ASN A 175 37.91 -15.92 3.25
CA ASN A 175 39.18 -15.32 2.86
C ASN A 175 39.13 -14.63 1.48
N PRO A 176 39.26 -13.28 1.40
CA PRO A 176 39.24 -12.56 0.13
C PRO A 176 40.46 -12.85 -0.79
N GLN A 177 41.49 -13.51 -0.28
CA GLN A 177 42.72 -13.78 -1.02
C GLN A 177 42.84 -15.20 -1.58
N ASP A 178 41.88 -16.09 -1.20
CA ASP A 178 41.85 -17.46 -1.73
C ASP A 178 40.45 -17.74 -2.32
N PRO A 179 40.28 -17.63 -3.66
CA PRO A 179 38.98 -17.89 -4.28
C PRO A 179 38.67 -19.37 -4.18
N GLN A 180 37.87 -19.73 -3.16
CA GLN A 180 37.30 -21.06 -3.01
C GLN A 180 36.45 -21.41 -4.25
N PRO A 181 36.38 -22.69 -4.61
CA PRO A 181 35.63 -23.11 -5.80
C PRO A 181 34.17 -22.70 -5.65
N VAL A 182 33.73 -21.91 -6.63
CA VAL A 182 32.36 -21.44 -6.73
C VAL A 182 31.42 -22.64 -6.79
N VAL A 183 30.62 -22.85 -5.76
CA VAL A 183 29.60 -23.88 -5.75
C VAL A 183 28.48 -23.42 -6.71
N LYS A 184 28.37 -24.07 -7.86
CA LYS A 184 27.23 -23.90 -8.76
C LYS A 184 25.98 -24.40 -8.06
N LEU A 185 25.19 -23.49 -7.55
CA LEU A 185 23.86 -23.85 -7.05
C LEU A 185 22.97 -24.27 -8.22
N PRO A 186 22.07 -25.28 -8.02
CA PRO A 186 21.17 -25.73 -9.07
C PRO A 186 20.29 -24.57 -9.53
N HIS A 187 19.94 -24.60 -10.78
CA HIS A 187 19.10 -23.61 -11.47
C HIS A 187 17.92 -23.12 -10.63
N GLN A 188 17.98 -21.89 -10.18
CA GLN A 188 16.92 -21.29 -9.37
C GLN A 188 16.10 -20.32 -10.21
N THR A 189 14.77 -20.46 -10.18
CA THR A 189 13.87 -19.48 -10.78
C THR A 189 13.72 -18.30 -9.83
N GLY A 190 13.78 -17.09 -10.36
CA GLY A 190 13.68 -15.87 -9.57
C GLY A 190 13.23 -14.66 -10.38
N TYR A 191 13.15 -13.54 -9.73
CA TYR A 191 12.74 -12.26 -10.28
C TYR A 191 13.90 -11.27 -10.25
N LYS A 192 14.01 -10.47 -11.31
CA LYS A 192 14.94 -9.35 -11.35
C LYS A 192 14.14 -8.05 -11.22
N PHE A 193 14.28 -7.36 -10.08
CA PHE A 193 13.52 -6.16 -9.77
C PHE A 193 14.25 -4.85 -10.11
N GLY A 194 15.55 -4.90 -10.40
CA GLY A 194 16.39 -3.71 -10.56
C GLY A 194 16.75 -3.10 -9.21
N SER A 195 17.10 -1.80 -9.20
CA SER A 195 17.41 -1.10 -7.96
C SER A 195 16.19 -1.01 -7.05
N LEU A 196 16.43 -0.84 -5.74
CA LEU A 196 15.36 -0.67 -4.74
C LEU A 196 14.46 0.52 -5.09
N ASP A 197 15.05 1.65 -5.47
CA ASP A 197 14.29 2.85 -5.82
C ASP A 197 13.40 2.63 -7.04
N ASN A 198 13.91 1.92 -8.06
CA ASN A 198 13.08 1.54 -9.21
C ASN A 198 11.93 0.61 -8.81
N ALA A 199 12.19 -0.33 -7.91
CA ALA A 199 11.16 -1.25 -7.42
C ALA A 199 10.08 -0.52 -6.61
N ARG A 200 10.46 0.47 -5.78
CA ARG A 200 9.56 1.34 -5.04
C ARG A 200 8.70 2.19 -5.99
N THR A 201 9.32 2.81 -6.99
CA THR A 201 8.61 3.63 -7.98
C THR A 201 7.55 2.82 -8.71
N LEU A 202 7.90 1.65 -9.25
CA LEU A 202 6.95 0.79 -9.96
C LEU A 202 5.80 0.30 -9.06
N PHE A 203 6.07 0.05 -7.78
CA PHE A 203 5.05 -0.33 -6.82
C PHE A 203 4.12 0.85 -6.51
N SER A 204 4.67 2.04 -6.27
CA SER A 204 3.90 3.26 -6.01
C SER A 204 3.01 3.63 -7.20
N ASP A 205 3.57 3.64 -8.41
CA ASP A 205 2.82 3.94 -9.64
C ASP A 205 1.66 2.95 -9.84
N LYS A 206 1.90 1.66 -9.55
CA LYS A 206 0.88 0.63 -9.69
C LYS A 206 -0.28 0.79 -8.71
N LEU A 207 -0.01 1.25 -7.50
CA LEU A 207 -1.00 1.38 -6.43
C LEU A 207 -1.53 2.82 -6.27
N GLY A 208 -0.98 3.79 -7.02
CA GLY A 208 -1.33 5.19 -6.89
C GLY A 208 -0.90 5.78 -5.54
N LEU A 209 0.28 5.36 -5.04
CA LEU A 209 0.85 5.83 -3.78
C LEU A 209 1.78 7.02 -4.04
N THR A 210 1.92 7.89 -3.06
CA THR A 210 2.86 9.01 -3.13
C THR A 210 4.25 8.60 -2.65
N SER A 211 5.31 9.28 -3.11
CA SER A 211 6.70 8.95 -2.74
C SER A 211 7.01 9.16 -1.26
N SER A 212 6.22 9.96 -0.54
CA SER A 212 6.41 10.24 0.89
C SER A 212 6.12 9.04 1.81
N GLU A 213 5.44 8.02 1.31
CA GLU A 213 5.07 6.84 2.11
C GLU A 213 6.25 5.93 2.45
N TRP A 214 7.39 6.07 1.74
CA TRP A 214 8.60 5.29 2.03
C TRP A 214 9.45 5.87 3.16
N ASP A 215 9.24 7.14 3.52
CA ASP A 215 10.00 7.85 4.55
C ASP A 215 9.36 7.74 5.94
N SER A 216 8.11 7.32 6.02
CA SER A 216 7.44 7.02 7.29
C SER A 216 7.70 5.57 7.68
N PRO A 217 8.27 5.30 8.87
CA PRO A 217 8.32 3.95 9.38
C PRO A 217 6.87 3.46 9.48
N LEU A 218 6.57 2.34 8.80
CA LEU A 218 5.34 1.59 9.08
C LEU A 218 5.38 1.27 10.57
N GLU A 219 4.69 2.05 11.38
CA GLU A 219 4.48 1.68 12.78
C GLU A 219 3.89 0.27 12.75
N ASP A 220 4.49 -0.63 13.53
CA ASP A 220 3.98 -1.97 13.75
C ASP A 220 2.58 -1.86 14.39
N THR A 221 1.58 -1.50 13.57
CA THR A 221 0.19 -1.66 13.95
C THR A 221 -0.13 -3.14 13.87
N ALA A 222 0.39 -3.88 14.85
CA ALA A 222 -0.19 -5.17 15.19
C ALA A 222 -1.54 -4.90 15.86
N PRO A 223 -2.63 -5.53 15.42
CA PRO A 223 -3.92 -5.45 16.05
C PRO A 223 -3.88 -6.07 17.46
#